data_e09d8e9658baf68b7d7db1b7d187c0c3
#
_entry.id   e09d8e9658baf68b7d7db1b7d187c0c3
#
_cell.length_a   1.000
_cell.length_b   1.000
_cell.length_c   1.000
_cell.angle_alpha   90.00
_cell.angle_beta   90.00
_cell.angle_gamma   90.00
#
_symmetry.space_group_name_H-M   'P 1'
#
loop_
_entity.id
_entity.type
_entity.pdbx_description
1 polymer ?
#
loop_
_entity_poly.entity_id
_entity_poly.type
_entity_poly.pdbx_seq_one_letter_code
_entity_poly.pdbx_strand_id
1 'polypeptide(L)'
;SHPKDLSDELIAVMGQSKKICRHLHLPLQSGSSRILKLMNRKYTKESYLDLVDRIRKGCPDISLTTDIIVGFPGETEEEFAVTKQYLEKIHFYEMHIFKYSKRQGTKAAKMSDQIDEQIKTKRSNELLALEKKMSKEFRDAHIGKEDEALLEEPVQIDGVDYYVGFTKEYVKVAVRSEKDLSNCMVRGRIEGALNENVYLMTAYS
;
A
#
# COMPACT_ATOMS: atom_id res chain seq x y z
N SER A 1 1.54 -8.37 -7.61
CA SER A 1 2.27 -9.66 -7.78
C SER A 1 1.81 -10.68 -6.76
N HIS A 2 1.90 -11.96 -7.08
CA HIS A 2 1.63 -13.02 -6.10
C HIS A 2 2.90 -13.28 -5.27
N PRO A 3 2.81 -13.50 -3.91
CA PRO A 3 3.99 -13.70 -3.06
C PRO A 3 4.96 -14.81 -3.52
N LYS A 4 4.47 -15.81 -4.24
CA LYS A 4 5.29 -16.91 -4.77
C LYS A 4 6.16 -16.56 -5.99
N ASP A 5 5.81 -15.49 -6.69
CA ASP A 5 6.44 -15.13 -7.96
C ASP A 5 7.65 -14.20 -7.77
N LEU A 6 7.94 -13.81 -6.52
CA LEU A 6 9.05 -12.93 -6.17
C LEU A 6 10.29 -13.74 -5.82
N SER A 7 11.15 -13.93 -6.80
CA SER A 7 12.48 -14.51 -6.59
C SER A 7 13.49 -13.48 -6.08
N ASP A 8 14.60 -13.95 -5.51
CA ASP A 8 15.68 -13.07 -5.05
C ASP A 8 16.34 -12.31 -6.21
N GLU A 9 16.40 -12.94 -7.41
CA GLU A 9 16.87 -12.26 -8.62
C GLU A 9 15.96 -11.09 -9.01
N LEU A 10 14.63 -11.28 -8.95
CA LEU A 10 13.69 -10.20 -9.25
C LEU A 10 13.81 -9.05 -8.24
N ILE A 11 13.93 -9.36 -6.95
CA ILE A 11 14.14 -8.38 -5.90
C ILE A 11 15.45 -7.60 -6.15
N ALA A 12 16.54 -8.30 -6.50
CA ALA A 12 17.82 -7.65 -6.82
C ALA A 12 17.72 -6.74 -8.05
N VAL A 13 17.01 -7.16 -9.11
CA VAL A 13 16.77 -6.34 -10.30
C VAL A 13 15.95 -5.10 -9.96
N MET A 14 14.91 -5.22 -9.14
CA MET A 14 14.10 -4.08 -8.69
C MET A 14 14.94 -3.06 -7.89
N GLY A 15 15.81 -3.53 -6.99
CA GLY A 15 16.67 -2.67 -6.18
C GLY A 15 17.75 -1.93 -6.98
N GLN A 16 18.26 -2.53 -8.07
CA GLN A 16 19.34 -1.98 -8.89
C GLN A 16 18.84 -1.14 -10.08
N SER A 17 17.64 -1.40 -10.57
CA SER A 17 17.11 -0.76 -11.77
C SER A 17 16.70 0.69 -11.49
N LYS A 18 17.15 1.61 -12.36
CA LYS A 18 16.69 3.01 -12.37
C LYS A 18 15.34 3.18 -13.10
N LYS A 19 14.90 2.17 -13.85
CA LYS A 19 13.67 2.22 -14.68
C LYS A 19 12.47 1.57 -14.02
N ILE A 20 12.67 0.77 -12.98
CA ILE A 20 11.59 0.11 -12.23
C ILE A 20 11.22 0.99 -11.04
N CYS A 21 9.93 1.32 -10.91
CA CYS A 21 9.43 2.02 -9.74
C CYS A 21 9.60 1.16 -8.48
N ARG A 22 9.92 1.80 -7.38
CA ARG A 22 10.06 1.16 -6.06
C ARG A 22 8.70 1.01 -5.40
N HIS A 23 7.80 0.35 -6.10
CA HIS A 23 6.44 0.07 -5.66
C HIS A 23 6.08 -1.38 -5.96
N LEU A 24 5.45 -2.04 -5.01
CA LEU A 24 5.01 -3.42 -5.17
C LEU A 24 3.67 -3.64 -4.48
N HIS A 25 2.66 -4.02 -5.27
CA HIS A 25 1.40 -4.51 -4.73
C HIS A 25 1.50 -6.00 -4.44
N LEU A 26 1.37 -6.38 -3.16
CA LEU A 26 1.56 -7.74 -2.67
C LEU A 26 0.35 -8.15 -1.79
N PRO A 27 -0.71 -8.75 -2.38
CA PRO A 27 -1.92 -9.11 -1.65
C PRO A 27 -1.66 -10.11 -0.52
N LEU A 28 -1.92 -9.71 0.73
CA LEU A 28 -1.80 -10.55 1.92
C LEU A 28 -3.09 -11.30 2.25
N GLN A 29 -4.21 -10.60 2.15
CA GLN A 29 -5.57 -11.04 2.43
C GLN A 29 -5.92 -11.15 3.93
N SER A 30 -5.08 -11.72 4.79
CA SER A 30 -5.27 -11.86 6.23
C SER A 30 -3.93 -12.06 6.94
N GLY A 31 -3.80 -11.58 8.17
CA GLY A 31 -2.65 -11.85 9.06
C GLY A 31 -2.80 -13.13 9.89
N SER A 32 -3.87 -13.92 9.73
CA SER A 32 -4.05 -15.23 10.34
C SER A 32 -3.71 -16.35 9.36
N SER A 33 -2.72 -17.20 9.70
CA SER A 33 -2.36 -18.36 8.88
C SER A 33 -3.52 -19.37 8.76
N ARG A 34 -4.42 -19.47 9.76
CA ARG A 34 -5.63 -20.30 9.67
C ARG A 34 -6.60 -19.74 8.63
N ILE A 35 -6.88 -18.44 8.67
CA ILE A 35 -7.76 -17.77 7.69
C ILE A 35 -7.17 -17.85 6.28
N LEU A 36 -5.86 -17.61 6.11
CA LEU A 36 -5.17 -17.79 4.84
C LEU A 36 -5.37 -19.20 4.27
N LYS A 37 -5.26 -20.23 5.09
CA LYS A 37 -5.52 -21.62 4.70
C LYS A 37 -6.98 -21.84 4.26
N LEU A 38 -7.96 -21.27 4.97
CA LEU A 38 -9.37 -21.32 4.59
C LEU A 38 -9.65 -20.58 3.27
N MET A 39 -8.93 -19.49 3.00
CA MET A 39 -8.94 -18.76 1.72
C MET A 39 -8.17 -19.50 0.61
N ASN A 40 -7.66 -20.71 0.87
CA ASN A 40 -6.82 -21.50 -0.07
C ASN A 40 -5.54 -20.77 -0.49
N ARG A 41 -4.97 -19.92 0.37
CA ARG A 41 -3.66 -19.29 0.14
C ARG A 41 -2.54 -20.31 0.42
N LYS A 42 -1.49 -20.27 -0.41
CA LYS A 42 -0.37 -21.23 -0.34
C LYS A 42 0.83 -20.70 0.45
N TYR A 43 0.64 -19.64 1.23
CA TYR A 43 1.63 -19.02 2.10
C TYR A 43 1.04 -18.85 3.51
N THR A 44 1.93 -18.74 4.49
CA THR A 44 1.59 -18.40 5.88
C THR A 44 2.01 -16.96 6.17
N LYS A 45 1.55 -16.39 7.29
CA LYS A 45 2.00 -15.05 7.70
C LYS A 45 3.52 -14.99 7.93
N GLU A 46 4.13 -16.08 8.42
CA GLU A 46 5.56 -16.16 8.66
C GLU A 46 6.36 -16.10 7.36
N SER A 47 5.98 -16.93 6.36
CA SER A 47 6.64 -16.91 5.04
C SER A 47 6.41 -15.61 4.26
N TYR A 48 5.27 -14.95 4.50
CA TYR A 48 5.00 -13.64 3.93
C TYR A 48 5.88 -12.55 4.57
N LEU A 49 6.06 -12.58 5.90
CA LEU A 49 6.93 -11.64 6.59
C LEU A 49 8.40 -11.80 6.15
N ASP A 50 8.89 -13.03 6.05
CA ASP A 50 10.22 -13.33 5.51
C ASP A 50 10.42 -12.74 4.11
N LEU A 51 9.40 -12.88 3.25
CA LEU A 51 9.43 -12.28 1.92
C LEU A 51 9.51 -10.74 1.98
N VAL A 52 8.71 -10.10 2.84
CA VAL A 52 8.74 -8.64 3.04
C VAL A 52 10.13 -8.18 3.52
N ASP A 53 10.73 -8.92 4.46
CA ASP A 53 12.07 -8.61 4.98
C ASP A 53 13.14 -8.72 3.87
N ARG A 54 13.05 -9.73 3.01
CA ARG A 54 13.94 -9.88 1.84
C ARG A 54 13.76 -8.75 0.82
N ILE A 55 12.50 -8.37 0.54
CA ILE A 55 12.18 -7.26 -0.37
C ILE A 55 12.78 -5.96 0.18
N ARG A 56 12.56 -5.63 1.44
CA ARG A 56 13.11 -4.40 2.06
C ARG A 56 14.62 -4.39 2.16
N LYS A 57 15.24 -5.55 2.35
CA LYS A 57 16.70 -5.67 2.33
C LYS A 57 17.27 -5.39 0.93
N GLY A 58 16.62 -5.86 -0.12
CA GLY A 58 17.04 -5.64 -1.51
C GLY A 58 16.60 -4.29 -2.10
N CYS A 59 15.54 -3.70 -1.56
CA CYS A 59 14.97 -2.44 -2.00
C CYS A 59 14.44 -1.64 -0.78
N PRO A 60 15.31 -0.94 -0.02
CA PRO A 60 14.98 -0.37 1.30
C PRO A 60 13.80 0.62 1.30
N ASP A 61 13.70 1.48 0.27
CA ASP A 61 12.68 2.54 0.20
C ASP A 61 11.41 2.10 -0.56
N ILE A 62 11.22 0.79 -0.75
CA ILE A 62 10.08 0.29 -1.52
C ILE A 62 8.75 0.58 -0.82
N SER A 63 7.79 1.14 -1.55
CA SER A 63 6.40 1.22 -1.12
C SER A 63 5.71 -0.12 -1.32
N LEU A 64 5.18 -0.68 -0.25
CA LEU A 64 4.40 -1.92 -0.28
C LEU A 64 2.93 -1.61 -0.09
N THR A 65 2.10 -2.10 -1.01
CA THR A 65 0.65 -2.03 -0.91
C THR A 65 0.05 -3.42 -0.86
N THR A 66 -1.14 -3.56 -0.29
CA THR A 66 -1.76 -4.88 -0.09
C THR A 66 -3.28 -4.83 -0.14
N ASP A 67 -3.90 -6.00 -0.33
CA ASP A 67 -5.33 -6.23 -0.13
C ASP A 67 -5.55 -6.98 1.18
N ILE A 68 -6.57 -6.58 1.94
CA ILE A 68 -7.02 -7.25 3.17
C ILE A 68 -8.52 -7.50 3.09
N ILE A 69 -8.94 -8.70 3.46
CA ILE A 69 -10.35 -9.06 3.58
C ILE A 69 -10.67 -9.24 5.07
N VAL A 70 -11.62 -8.47 5.59
CA VAL A 70 -12.13 -8.60 6.96
C VAL A 70 -13.45 -9.35 6.98
N GLY A 71 -13.69 -10.11 8.06
CA GLY A 71 -14.92 -10.85 8.26
C GLY A 71 -15.09 -12.03 7.31
N PHE A 72 -13.99 -12.68 6.93
CA PHE A 72 -14.06 -13.97 6.26
C PHE A 72 -14.77 -14.99 7.17
N PRO A 73 -15.59 -15.93 6.65
CA PRO A 73 -16.31 -16.89 7.50
C PRO A 73 -15.40 -17.60 8.48
N GLY A 74 -15.79 -17.59 9.76
CA GLY A 74 -15.04 -18.17 10.87
C GLY A 74 -13.87 -17.33 11.40
N GLU A 75 -13.65 -16.10 10.94
CA GLU A 75 -12.64 -15.21 11.49
C GLU A 75 -13.03 -14.76 12.91
N THR A 76 -12.27 -15.16 13.94
CA THR A 76 -12.52 -14.75 15.33
C THR A 76 -12.05 -13.32 15.61
N GLU A 77 -12.42 -12.78 16.78
CA GLU A 77 -11.95 -11.45 17.21
C GLU A 77 -10.44 -11.46 17.49
N GLU A 78 -9.94 -12.57 18.08
CA GLU A 78 -8.50 -12.76 18.33
C GLU A 78 -7.70 -12.81 17.03
N GLU A 79 -8.23 -13.45 16.01
CA GLU A 79 -7.57 -13.52 14.70
C GLU A 79 -7.59 -12.17 13.96
N PHE A 80 -8.65 -11.41 14.12
CA PHE A 80 -8.69 -10.03 13.65
C PHE A 80 -7.66 -9.15 14.37
N ALA A 81 -7.55 -9.27 15.72
CA ALA A 81 -6.54 -8.56 16.49
C ALA A 81 -5.11 -8.94 16.06
N VAL A 82 -4.85 -10.23 15.83
CA VAL A 82 -3.57 -10.72 15.28
C VAL A 82 -3.31 -10.13 13.91
N THR A 83 -4.33 -10.07 13.04
CA THR A 83 -4.19 -9.45 11.71
C THR A 83 -3.80 -7.98 11.83
N LYS A 84 -4.47 -7.20 12.68
CA LYS A 84 -4.18 -5.79 12.91
C LYS A 84 -2.73 -5.57 13.39
N GLN A 85 -2.29 -6.30 14.42
CA GLN A 85 -0.91 -6.26 14.91
C GLN A 85 0.13 -6.63 13.84
N TYR A 86 -0.21 -7.62 13.01
CA TYR A 86 0.65 -8.05 11.91
C TYR A 86 0.79 -6.98 10.83
N LEU A 87 -0.30 -6.27 10.50
CA LEU A 87 -0.29 -5.14 9.56
C LEU A 87 0.52 -3.96 10.10
N GLU A 88 0.38 -3.63 11.39
CA GLU A 88 1.20 -2.62 12.07
C GLU A 88 2.69 -2.98 12.00
N LYS A 89 3.04 -4.24 12.22
CA LYS A 89 4.44 -4.72 12.14
C LYS A 89 5.01 -4.59 10.73
N ILE A 90 4.23 -4.95 9.69
CA ILE A 90 4.70 -4.83 8.29
C ILE A 90 4.77 -3.38 7.88
N HIS A 91 3.85 -2.52 8.30
CA HIS A 91 3.82 -1.11 7.95
C HIS A 91 3.70 -0.89 6.44
N PHE A 92 2.54 -1.22 5.87
CA PHE A 92 2.25 -0.99 4.46
C PHE A 92 2.08 0.51 4.16
N TYR A 93 2.44 0.91 2.95
CA TYR A 93 2.14 2.26 2.46
C TYR A 93 0.64 2.45 2.26
N GLU A 94 -0.03 1.52 1.56
CA GLU A 94 -1.48 1.55 1.35
C GLU A 94 -2.08 0.16 1.50
N MET A 95 -3.33 0.11 1.98
CA MET A 95 -4.09 -1.12 2.12
C MET A 95 -5.49 -0.96 1.55
N HIS A 96 -5.85 -1.81 0.58
CA HIS A 96 -7.23 -1.93 0.12
C HIS A 96 -7.97 -2.90 1.03
N ILE A 97 -8.92 -2.38 1.81
CA ILE A 97 -9.63 -3.14 2.83
C ILE A 97 -11.03 -3.48 2.32
N PHE A 98 -11.29 -4.77 2.18
CA PHE A 98 -12.54 -5.31 1.68
C PHE A 98 -13.29 -6.05 2.80
N LYS A 99 -14.58 -5.81 2.93
CA LYS A 99 -15.47 -6.68 3.70
C LYS A 99 -15.74 -7.94 2.89
N TYR A 100 -15.63 -9.12 3.51
CA TYR A 100 -15.97 -10.36 2.83
C TYR A 100 -17.41 -10.30 2.30
N SER A 101 -17.57 -10.61 1.03
CA SER A 101 -18.86 -10.72 0.34
C SER A 101 -19.06 -12.14 -0.17
N LYS A 102 -20.25 -12.71 0.09
CA LYS A 102 -20.61 -14.05 -0.39
C LYS A 102 -20.66 -14.07 -1.92
N ARG A 103 -19.86 -14.96 -2.52
CA ARG A 103 -19.91 -15.22 -3.96
C ARG A 103 -20.50 -16.61 -4.19
N GLN A 104 -21.62 -16.69 -4.89
CA GLN A 104 -22.28 -17.94 -5.21
C GLN A 104 -21.29 -18.94 -5.85
N GLY A 105 -21.38 -20.21 -5.48
CA GLY A 105 -20.51 -21.28 -6.00
C GLY A 105 -19.20 -21.47 -5.24
N THR A 106 -18.80 -20.54 -4.34
CA THR A 106 -17.56 -20.68 -3.55
C THR A 106 -17.76 -21.55 -2.31
N LYS A 107 -16.67 -22.18 -1.84
CA LYS A 107 -16.66 -22.92 -0.55
C LYS A 107 -17.00 -22.00 0.62
N ALA A 108 -16.42 -20.80 0.64
CA ALA A 108 -16.63 -19.82 1.69
C ALA A 108 -18.12 -19.37 1.82
N ALA A 109 -18.86 -19.30 0.71
CA ALA A 109 -20.28 -18.96 0.74
C ALA A 109 -21.15 -20.04 1.41
N LYS A 110 -20.65 -21.30 1.48
CA LYS A 110 -21.32 -22.45 2.09
C LYS A 110 -20.97 -22.68 3.56
N MET A 111 -19.99 -21.94 4.09
CA MET A 111 -19.60 -22.03 5.49
C MET A 111 -20.71 -21.48 6.39
N SER A 112 -20.96 -22.14 7.53
CA SER A 112 -22.03 -21.80 8.47
C SER A 112 -21.72 -20.58 9.33
N ASP A 113 -20.46 -20.34 9.59
CA ASP A 113 -19.91 -19.34 10.53
C ASP A 113 -19.67 -17.97 9.81
N GLN A 114 -20.71 -17.51 9.11
CA GLN A 114 -20.71 -16.20 8.46
C GLN A 114 -20.65 -15.08 9.51
N ILE A 115 -19.84 -14.08 9.25
CA ILE A 115 -19.67 -12.94 10.15
C ILE A 115 -20.75 -11.89 9.87
N ASP A 116 -21.31 -11.32 10.93
CA ASP A 116 -22.29 -10.24 10.87
C ASP A 116 -21.75 -9.00 10.16
N GLU A 117 -22.60 -8.30 9.42
CA GLU A 117 -22.21 -7.14 8.62
C GLU A 117 -21.75 -5.96 9.51
N GLN A 118 -22.29 -5.82 10.73
CA GLN A 118 -21.87 -4.79 11.67
C GLN A 118 -20.46 -5.06 12.17
N ILE A 119 -20.11 -6.32 12.44
CA ILE A 119 -18.75 -6.73 12.84
C ILE A 119 -17.76 -6.45 11.69
N LYS A 120 -18.11 -6.82 10.45
CA LYS A 120 -17.27 -6.52 9.27
C LYS A 120 -17.04 -5.01 9.12
N THR A 121 -18.09 -4.21 9.29
CA THR A 121 -18.01 -2.75 9.21
C THR A 121 -17.08 -2.19 10.29
N LYS A 122 -17.22 -2.64 11.55
CA LYS A 122 -16.34 -2.26 12.65
C LYS A 122 -14.88 -2.57 12.31
N ARG A 123 -14.59 -3.83 11.92
CA ARG A 123 -13.23 -4.27 11.56
C ARG A 123 -12.66 -3.49 10.38
N SER A 124 -13.47 -3.24 9.35
CA SER A 124 -13.06 -2.43 8.20
C SER A 124 -12.67 -1.01 8.62
N ASN A 125 -13.49 -0.34 9.44
CA ASN A 125 -13.20 1.01 9.91
C ASN A 125 -11.91 1.07 10.76
N GLU A 126 -11.66 0.07 11.60
CA GLU A 126 -10.42 0.00 12.38
C GLU A 126 -9.18 -0.12 11.48
N LEU A 127 -9.25 -0.96 10.43
CA LEU A 127 -8.11 -1.10 9.51
C LEU A 127 -7.96 0.11 8.58
N LEU A 128 -9.05 0.78 8.18
CA LEU A 128 -8.98 2.04 7.42
C LEU A 128 -8.30 3.16 8.23
N ALA A 129 -8.58 3.24 9.54
CA ALA A 129 -7.89 4.19 10.40
C ALA A 129 -6.39 3.86 10.54
N LEU A 130 -6.03 2.58 10.63
CA LEU A 130 -4.65 2.13 10.66
C LEU A 130 -3.94 2.42 9.33
N GLU A 131 -4.58 2.13 8.20
CA GLU A 131 -4.07 2.41 6.85
C GLU A 131 -3.74 3.91 6.70
N LYS A 132 -4.69 4.79 7.03
CA LYS A 132 -4.52 6.24 6.95
C LYS A 132 -3.31 6.73 7.77
N LYS A 133 -3.12 6.16 8.97
CA LYS A 133 -1.96 6.48 9.81
C LYS A 133 -0.66 6.04 9.15
N MET A 134 -0.54 4.77 8.76
CA MET A 134 0.69 4.22 8.16
C MET A 134 1.02 4.87 6.82
N SER A 135 0.01 5.14 6.00
CA SER A 135 0.16 5.81 4.72
C SER A 135 0.70 7.24 4.89
N LYS A 136 0.20 7.98 5.88
CA LYS A 136 0.75 9.29 6.23
C LYS A 136 2.19 9.22 6.72
N GLU A 137 2.50 8.29 7.63
CA GLU A 137 3.85 8.09 8.17
C GLU A 137 4.86 7.76 7.04
N PHE A 138 4.46 6.94 6.06
CA PHE A 138 5.28 6.63 4.90
C PHE A 138 5.56 7.89 4.07
N ARG A 139 4.54 8.69 3.74
CA ARG A 139 4.71 9.93 2.97
C ARG A 139 5.53 10.97 3.73
N ASP A 140 5.29 11.15 5.02
CA ASP A 140 6.04 12.09 5.87
C ASP A 140 7.54 11.75 5.92
N ALA A 141 7.89 10.46 5.85
CA ALA A 141 9.28 10.02 5.80
C ALA A 141 10.03 10.44 4.52
N HIS A 142 9.32 10.96 3.51
CA HIS A 142 9.91 11.53 2.28
C HIS A 142 10.11 13.05 2.36
N ILE A 143 9.59 13.73 3.37
CA ILE A 143 9.81 15.17 3.55
C ILE A 143 11.31 15.44 3.72
N GLY A 144 11.81 16.43 2.98
CA GLY A 144 13.21 16.82 2.96
C GLY A 144 14.08 15.99 2.01
N LYS A 145 13.58 14.89 1.44
CA LYS A 145 14.32 14.10 0.44
C LYS A 145 14.24 14.72 -0.93
N GLU A 146 15.31 14.53 -1.69
CA GLU A 146 15.33 14.77 -3.14
C GLU A 146 14.81 13.54 -3.86
N ASP A 147 13.93 13.75 -4.85
CA ASP A 147 13.36 12.69 -5.65
C ASP A 147 13.05 13.12 -7.08
N GLU A 148 12.74 12.16 -7.93
CA GLU A 148 12.23 12.36 -9.29
C GLU A 148 10.75 11.97 -9.35
N ALA A 149 9.92 12.82 -9.95
CA ALA A 149 8.51 12.56 -10.17
C ALA A 149 8.15 12.67 -11.64
N LEU A 150 7.29 11.77 -12.12
CA LEU A 150 6.60 11.94 -13.39
C LEU A 150 5.33 12.75 -13.11
N LEU A 151 5.28 13.97 -13.65
CA LEU A 151 4.11 14.83 -13.56
C LEU A 151 3.15 14.49 -14.71
N GLU A 152 1.86 14.32 -14.39
CA GLU A 152 0.88 13.76 -15.33
C GLU A 152 -0.12 14.81 -15.81
N GLU A 153 -0.67 15.62 -14.89
CA GLU A 153 -1.77 16.53 -15.20
C GLU A 153 -1.73 17.82 -14.38
N PRO A 154 -2.27 18.93 -14.90
CA PRO A 154 -2.51 20.13 -14.12
C PRO A 154 -3.72 19.93 -13.19
N VAL A 155 -3.60 20.40 -11.94
CA VAL A 155 -4.67 20.35 -10.93
C VAL A 155 -4.67 21.64 -10.12
N GLN A 156 -5.85 22.15 -9.78
CA GLN A 156 -5.98 23.25 -8.85
C GLN A 156 -6.19 22.73 -7.42
N ILE A 157 -5.34 23.18 -6.50
CA ILE A 157 -5.42 22.88 -5.05
C ILE A 157 -5.51 24.21 -4.31
N ASP A 158 -6.60 24.42 -3.57
CA ASP A 158 -6.88 25.66 -2.81
C ASP A 158 -6.72 26.95 -3.63
N GLY A 159 -7.19 26.92 -4.89
CA GLY A 159 -7.14 28.06 -5.82
C GLY A 159 -5.77 28.30 -6.47
N VAL A 160 -4.81 27.41 -6.26
CA VAL A 160 -3.46 27.49 -6.86
C VAL A 160 -3.26 26.37 -7.85
N ASP A 161 -2.69 26.69 -9.01
CA ASP A 161 -2.41 25.71 -10.07
C ASP A 161 -1.09 24.97 -9.81
N TYR A 162 -1.16 23.67 -9.94
CA TYR A 162 -0.03 22.75 -9.82
C TYR A 162 -0.06 21.71 -10.94
N TYR A 163 1.10 21.12 -11.22
CA TYR A 163 1.20 19.85 -11.92
C TYR A 163 1.39 18.74 -10.89
N VAL A 164 0.58 17.70 -10.95
CA VAL A 164 0.65 16.56 -10.02
C VAL A 164 1.15 15.30 -10.71
N GLY A 165 1.79 14.45 -9.94
CA GLY A 165 2.30 13.18 -10.41
C GLY A 165 2.86 12.35 -9.27
N PHE A 166 3.68 11.36 -9.59
CA PHE A 166 4.17 10.39 -8.61
C PHE A 166 5.68 10.24 -8.68
N THR A 167 6.29 10.06 -7.49
CA THR A 167 7.67 9.58 -7.37
C THR A 167 7.77 8.10 -7.73
N LYS A 168 8.99 7.55 -7.74
CA LYS A 168 9.21 6.10 -7.95
C LYS A 168 8.62 5.23 -6.87
N GLU A 169 8.46 5.76 -5.66
CA GLU A 169 7.83 5.12 -4.51
C GLU A 169 6.31 5.36 -4.45
N TYR A 170 5.73 5.98 -5.49
CA TYR A 170 4.31 6.32 -5.61
C TYR A 170 3.82 7.37 -4.59
N VAL A 171 4.72 8.20 -4.06
CA VAL A 171 4.30 9.38 -3.30
C VAL A 171 3.77 10.43 -4.27
N LYS A 172 2.51 10.85 -4.07
CA LYS A 172 1.88 11.87 -4.90
C LYS A 172 2.43 13.24 -4.55
N VAL A 173 2.98 13.93 -5.54
CA VAL A 173 3.57 15.26 -5.39
C VAL A 173 2.92 16.28 -6.31
N ALA A 174 3.02 17.56 -5.93
CA ALA A 174 2.57 18.69 -6.71
C ALA A 174 3.71 19.70 -6.88
N VAL A 175 3.91 20.19 -8.10
CA VAL A 175 4.93 21.18 -8.47
C VAL A 175 4.26 22.41 -9.06
N ARG A 176 4.64 23.60 -8.62
CA ARG A 176 4.24 24.86 -9.25
C ARG A 176 5.08 25.13 -10.48
N SER A 177 4.45 25.51 -11.60
CA SER A 177 5.15 25.90 -12.81
C SER A 177 4.25 26.78 -13.70
N GLU A 178 4.86 27.78 -14.33
CA GLU A 178 4.22 28.54 -15.40
C GLU A 178 4.34 27.84 -16.77
N LYS A 179 5.23 26.84 -16.86
CA LYS A 179 5.40 26.00 -18.05
C LYS A 179 4.57 24.75 -17.93
N ASP A 180 4.13 24.21 -19.07
CA ASP A 180 3.48 22.88 -19.08
C ASP A 180 4.49 21.81 -18.71
N LEU A 181 4.20 21.08 -17.63
CA LEU A 181 4.98 19.96 -17.12
C LEU A 181 4.29 18.61 -17.33
N SER A 182 3.22 18.54 -18.11
CA SER A 182 2.53 17.27 -18.41
C SER A 182 3.46 16.28 -19.08
N ASN A 183 3.50 15.04 -18.59
CA ASN A 183 4.41 13.97 -19.02
C ASN A 183 5.91 14.30 -18.87
N CYS A 184 6.26 15.23 -17.98
CA CYS A 184 7.64 15.57 -17.70
C CYS A 184 8.16 14.88 -16.44
N MET A 185 9.40 14.37 -16.53
CA MET A 185 10.17 13.97 -15.36
C MET A 185 10.78 15.22 -14.71
N VAL A 186 10.49 15.44 -13.45
CA VAL A 186 10.99 16.59 -12.69
C VAL A 186 11.74 16.09 -11.46
N ARG A 187 12.92 16.63 -11.21
CA ARG A 187 13.68 16.40 -10.00
C ARG A 187 13.48 17.58 -9.04
N GLY A 188 13.26 17.27 -7.77
CA GLY A 188 13.04 18.31 -6.76
C GLY A 188 13.14 17.77 -5.36
N ARG A 189 12.86 18.65 -4.40
CA ARG A 189 12.82 18.32 -2.97
C ARG A 189 11.37 18.31 -2.50
N ILE A 190 11.00 17.30 -1.74
CA ILE A 190 9.68 17.19 -1.09
C ILE A 190 9.71 18.07 0.17
N GLU A 191 8.84 19.10 0.23
CA GLU A 191 8.86 20.09 1.32
C GLU A 191 7.88 19.75 2.44
N GLY A 192 6.68 19.26 2.11
CA GLY A 192 5.66 18.92 3.08
C GLY A 192 4.29 18.67 2.46
N ALA A 193 3.31 18.33 3.28
CA ALA A 193 1.95 18.06 2.82
C ALA A 193 1.24 19.35 2.37
N LEU A 194 0.66 19.32 1.16
CA LEU A 194 -0.32 20.32 0.71
C LEU A 194 -1.73 19.98 1.21
N ASN A 195 -2.05 18.70 1.20
CA ASN A 195 -3.28 18.15 1.77
C ASN A 195 -3.02 16.73 2.27
N GLU A 196 -4.08 15.99 2.60
CA GLU A 196 -3.97 14.64 3.15
C GLU A 196 -3.16 13.68 2.27
N ASN A 197 -3.20 13.84 0.93
CA ASN A 197 -2.66 12.86 -0.03
C ASN A 197 -1.55 13.42 -0.94
N VAL A 198 -1.36 14.72 -1.01
CA VAL A 198 -0.46 15.38 -1.96
C VAL A 198 0.59 16.21 -1.23
N TYR A 199 1.84 16.05 -1.61
CA TYR A 199 2.99 16.73 -1.02
C TYR A 199 3.55 17.77 -2.00
N LEU A 200 3.94 18.94 -1.48
CA LEU A 200 4.63 19.96 -2.28
C LEU A 200 6.04 19.48 -2.63
N MET A 201 6.41 19.59 -3.89
CA MET A 201 7.79 19.40 -4.36
C MET A 201 8.28 20.70 -4.99
N THR A 202 9.43 21.19 -4.51
CA THR A 202 10.15 22.30 -5.15
C THR A 202 11.08 21.74 -6.19
N ALA A 203 10.76 22.00 -7.46
CA ALA A 203 11.56 21.54 -8.60
C ALA A 203 12.89 22.29 -8.66
N TYR A 204 13.95 21.59 -9.08
CA TYR A 204 15.24 22.19 -9.42
C TYR A 204 15.20 22.72 -10.85
N SER A 205 15.79 23.88 -11.05
CA SER A 205 15.93 24.53 -12.35
C SER A 205 16.96 23.83 -13.27
#